data_96a86774e0769f11846133827f841659
#
_entry.id   96a86774e0769f11846133827f841659
#
_cell.length_a   1.000
_cell.length_b   1.000
_cell.length_c   1.000
_cell.angle_alpha   90.00
_cell.angle_beta   90.00
_cell.angle_gamma   90.00
#
_symmetry.space_group_name_H-M   'P 1'
#
loop_
_entity.id
_entity.type
_entity.pdbx_description
1 polymer ?
#
loop_
_entity_poly.entity_id
_entity_poly.type
_entity_poly.pdbx_seq_one_letter_code
_entity_poly.pdbx_strand_id
1 'polypeptide(L)'
;NYVYIVPSLAFYFVAVWFRSQRWKFLLRPLIGKPQKSIYSVVVVGYMANNLIPVRIGEVVRSYYLSLRESCSAPAAFGTVAVERATDVLALLFFLAAAGLMGTVGVERAVGDISSDVPGGAPMLAAVALLPFLAVFSVVLVISTASRTTVLGWLDRSMFMLGRGLRDRLLGIADRLLEGLTVVSSTADLAKVFAWSLPVWASEAAMYYLIAIGFDLRPIFDSQVEFIAAILVFTAAANLAGVLPSTAGSWGPFDFFGAAALVALGVGQEVAAAYALTVHVVLWVPPTVVGAVLLVMDGNSLSSLMKGANESQQPIAGDISS
;
A
#
# COMPACT_ATOMS: atom_id res chain seq x y z
N ASN A 1 9.79 -16.30 21.34
CA ASN A 1 11.22 -16.45 21.07
C ASN A 1 11.69 -15.39 20.06
N TYR A 2 12.50 -14.43 20.54
CA TYR A 2 12.94 -13.26 19.74
C TYR A 2 13.92 -13.59 18.62
N VAL A 3 14.50 -14.80 18.58
CA VAL A 3 15.45 -15.22 17.53
C VAL A 3 14.82 -15.15 16.13
N TYR A 4 13.51 -15.35 16.02
CA TYR A 4 12.78 -15.27 14.75
C TYR A 4 12.61 -13.86 14.20
N ILE A 5 12.85 -12.80 15.00
CA ILE A 5 12.80 -11.42 14.52
C ILE A 5 13.91 -11.14 13.50
N VAL A 6 15.12 -11.69 13.71
CA VAL A 6 16.24 -11.44 12.79
C VAL A 6 15.95 -11.93 11.37
N PRO A 7 15.58 -13.21 11.14
CA PRO A 7 15.22 -13.66 9.79
C PRO A 7 13.95 -12.98 9.26
N SER A 8 13.00 -12.60 10.13
CA SER A 8 11.81 -11.86 9.68
C SER A 8 12.16 -10.50 9.08
N LEU A 9 13.15 -9.79 9.64
CA LEU A 9 13.66 -8.54 9.07
C LEU A 9 14.27 -8.74 7.69
N ALA A 10 14.96 -9.85 7.46
CA ALA A 10 15.48 -10.16 6.12
C ALA A 10 14.35 -10.29 5.09
N PHE A 11 13.26 -11.01 5.42
CA PHE A 11 12.09 -11.11 4.55
C PHE A 11 11.41 -9.76 4.33
N TYR A 12 11.35 -8.89 5.35
CA TYR A 12 10.84 -7.53 5.19
C TYR A 12 11.64 -6.75 4.14
N PHE A 13 12.96 -6.72 4.24
CA PHE A 13 13.79 -6.00 3.29
C PHE A 13 13.80 -6.63 1.89
N VAL A 14 13.60 -7.93 1.79
CA VAL A 14 13.33 -8.63 0.51
C VAL A 14 12.00 -8.15 -0.08
N ALA A 15 10.93 -8.02 0.71
CA ALA A 15 9.66 -7.44 0.25
C ALA A 15 9.84 -6.00 -0.26
N VAL A 16 10.59 -5.17 0.46
CA VAL A 16 10.93 -3.79 0.03
C VAL A 16 11.74 -3.79 -1.29
N TRP A 17 12.64 -4.75 -1.46
CA TRP A 17 13.39 -4.90 -2.71
C TRP A 17 12.45 -5.26 -3.88
N PHE A 18 11.54 -6.22 -3.72
CA PHE A 18 10.53 -6.53 -4.74
C PHE A 18 9.65 -5.33 -5.06
N ARG A 19 9.21 -4.56 -4.05
CA ARG A 19 8.46 -3.31 -4.25
C ARG A 19 9.26 -2.30 -5.07
N SER A 20 10.56 -2.17 -4.82
CA SER A 20 11.42 -1.27 -5.60
C SER A 20 11.58 -1.72 -7.06
N GLN A 21 11.69 -3.03 -7.33
CA GLN A 21 11.75 -3.56 -8.70
C GLN A 21 10.42 -3.36 -9.44
N ARG A 22 9.29 -3.61 -8.77
CA ARG A 22 7.95 -3.33 -9.32
C ARG A 22 7.81 -1.85 -9.67
N TRP A 23 8.21 -0.97 -8.77
CA TRP A 23 8.12 0.46 -9.02
C TRP A 23 9.05 0.93 -10.13
N LYS A 24 10.24 0.38 -10.26
CA LYS A 24 11.11 0.59 -11.44
C LYS A 24 10.41 0.23 -12.74
N PHE A 25 9.65 -0.89 -12.75
CA PHE A 25 8.89 -1.27 -13.93
C PHE A 25 7.82 -0.22 -14.28
N LEU A 26 7.07 0.25 -13.28
CA LEU A 26 6.06 1.29 -13.46
C LEU A 26 6.66 2.65 -13.90
N LEU A 27 7.87 2.97 -13.45
CA LEU A 27 8.53 4.23 -13.79
C LEU A 27 9.19 4.24 -15.17
N ARG A 28 9.41 3.08 -15.80
CA ARG A 28 10.10 2.99 -17.10
C ARG A 28 9.58 3.92 -18.19
N PRO A 29 8.27 4.07 -18.40
CA PRO A 29 7.74 4.98 -19.41
C PRO A 29 7.99 6.46 -19.09
N LEU A 30 8.15 6.81 -17.80
CA LEU A 30 8.33 8.20 -17.35
C LEU A 30 9.81 8.65 -17.35
N ILE A 31 10.70 7.77 -16.91
CA ILE A 31 12.12 8.12 -16.68
C ILE A 31 13.11 7.21 -17.42
N GLY A 32 12.61 6.21 -18.15
CA GLY A 32 13.47 5.23 -18.80
C GLY A 32 14.23 4.39 -17.76
N LYS A 33 15.56 4.38 -17.84
CA LYS A 33 16.42 3.68 -16.86
C LYS A 33 16.79 4.62 -15.72
N PRO A 34 16.35 4.34 -14.46
CA PRO A 34 16.70 5.18 -13.32
C PRO A 34 18.20 5.31 -13.14
N GLN A 35 18.67 6.52 -12.89
CA GLN A 35 20.09 6.81 -12.65
C GLN A 35 20.52 6.47 -11.21
N LYS A 36 19.60 6.62 -10.25
CA LYS A 36 19.83 6.40 -8.83
C LYS A 36 18.99 5.23 -8.28
N SER A 37 19.31 4.82 -7.06
CA SER A 37 18.60 3.71 -6.42
C SER A 37 17.14 4.06 -6.09
N ILE A 38 16.21 3.38 -6.73
CA ILE A 38 14.78 3.48 -6.39
C ILE A 38 14.49 2.87 -5.02
N TYR A 39 15.31 1.90 -4.58
CA TYR A 39 15.18 1.28 -3.26
C TYR A 39 15.23 2.32 -2.12
N SER A 40 16.21 3.23 -2.14
CA SER A 40 16.32 4.29 -1.12
C SER A 40 15.10 5.21 -1.12
N VAL A 41 14.55 5.53 -2.30
CA VAL A 41 13.34 6.36 -2.41
C VAL A 41 12.13 5.66 -1.77
N VAL A 42 11.98 4.34 -1.97
CA VAL A 42 10.90 3.55 -1.36
C VAL A 42 11.04 3.51 0.16
N VAL A 43 12.24 3.25 0.68
CA VAL A 43 12.48 3.19 2.14
C VAL A 43 12.24 4.53 2.82
N VAL A 44 12.70 5.64 2.20
CA VAL A 44 12.41 7.00 2.69
C VAL A 44 10.91 7.30 2.69
N GLY A 45 10.18 6.82 1.67
CA GLY A 45 8.71 6.93 1.64
C GLY A 45 8.05 6.19 2.80
N TYR A 46 8.52 5.00 3.17
CA TYR A 46 8.01 4.27 4.35
C TYR A 46 8.33 4.97 5.66
N MET A 47 9.55 5.47 5.81
CA MET A 47 9.90 6.31 6.96
C MET A 47 8.94 7.50 7.08
N ALA A 48 8.65 8.19 5.98
CA ALA A 48 7.74 9.32 5.98
C ALA A 48 6.30 8.91 6.34
N ASN A 49 5.80 7.78 5.83
CA ASN A 49 4.49 7.24 6.22
C ASN A 49 4.41 6.85 7.70
N ASN A 50 5.52 6.40 8.28
CA ASN A 50 5.60 6.02 9.68
C ASN A 50 5.62 7.23 10.62
N LEU A 51 6.24 8.33 10.21
CA LEU A 51 6.44 9.52 11.03
C LEU A 51 5.35 10.58 10.84
N ILE A 52 4.69 10.61 9.68
CA ILE A 52 3.73 11.65 9.32
C ILE A 52 2.33 11.04 9.23
N PRO A 53 1.33 11.67 9.87
CA PRO A 53 -0.07 11.22 9.75
C PRO A 53 -0.60 11.41 8.31
N VAL A 54 -1.75 10.78 8.01
CA VAL A 54 -2.48 10.93 6.72
C VAL A 54 -1.70 10.36 5.52
N ARG A 55 -0.75 9.42 5.74
CA ARG A 55 -0.02 8.71 4.67
C ARG A 55 0.65 9.61 3.62
N ILE A 56 1.14 10.76 4.04
CA ILE A 56 1.84 11.73 3.17
C ILE A 56 3.16 11.16 2.59
N GLY A 57 3.67 10.06 3.14
CA GLY A 57 4.90 9.44 2.64
C GLY A 57 4.85 9.01 1.18
N GLU A 58 3.68 8.74 0.61
CA GLU A 58 3.54 8.48 -0.83
C GLU A 58 3.76 9.74 -1.65
N VAL A 59 3.32 10.90 -1.17
CA VAL A 59 3.61 12.21 -1.76
C VAL A 59 5.08 12.56 -1.60
N VAL A 60 5.63 12.36 -0.39
CA VAL A 60 7.08 12.56 -0.10
C VAL A 60 7.93 11.68 -1.00
N ARG A 61 7.58 10.39 -1.18
CA ARG A 61 8.26 9.47 -2.08
C ARG A 61 8.27 9.96 -3.53
N SER A 62 7.13 10.42 -4.01
CA SER A 62 6.98 10.93 -5.37
C SER A 62 7.75 12.24 -5.59
N TYR A 63 7.72 13.14 -4.63
CA TYR A 63 8.51 14.36 -4.64
C TYR A 63 10.01 14.07 -4.55
N TYR A 64 10.43 13.17 -3.65
CA TYR A 64 11.84 12.78 -3.52
C TYR A 64 12.38 12.12 -4.79
N LEU A 65 11.55 11.34 -5.50
CA LEU A 65 11.91 10.83 -6.81
C LEU A 65 12.11 11.97 -7.82
N SER A 66 11.22 12.96 -7.86
CA SER A 66 11.32 14.09 -8.81
C SER A 66 12.56 14.96 -8.59
N LEU A 67 13.13 14.98 -7.39
CA LEU A 67 14.42 15.63 -7.13
C LEU A 67 15.63 14.84 -7.64
N ARG A 68 15.46 13.54 -7.87
CA ARG A 68 16.56 12.61 -8.24
C ARG A 68 16.53 12.21 -9.71
N GLU A 69 15.36 12.26 -10.32
CA GLU A 69 15.10 11.81 -11.68
C GLU A 69 14.27 12.86 -12.43
N SER A 70 14.41 12.90 -13.74
CA SER A 70 13.71 13.89 -14.57
C SER A 70 12.23 13.53 -14.79
N CYS A 71 11.44 13.52 -13.72
CA CYS A 71 9.99 13.30 -13.80
C CYS A 71 9.23 14.24 -12.87
N SER A 72 7.96 14.49 -13.16
CA SER A 72 7.11 15.30 -12.29
C SER A 72 6.63 14.48 -11.07
N ALA A 73 6.55 15.12 -9.90
CA ALA A 73 6.03 14.47 -8.69
C ALA A 73 4.59 13.96 -8.87
N PRO A 74 3.64 14.69 -9.52
CA PRO A 74 2.31 14.15 -9.81
C PRO A 74 2.32 12.91 -10.71
N ALA A 75 3.17 12.83 -11.75
CA ALA A 75 3.28 11.64 -12.59
C ALA A 75 3.81 10.44 -11.79
N ALA A 76 4.85 10.64 -10.97
CA ALA A 76 5.34 9.62 -10.05
C ALA A 76 4.24 9.15 -9.09
N PHE A 77 3.43 10.07 -8.54
CA PHE A 77 2.30 9.74 -7.67
C PHE A 77 1.22 8.93 -8.39
N GLY A 78 0.95 9.21 -9.67
CA GLY A 78 0.05 8.40 -10.49
C GLY A 78 0.49 6.93 -10.56
N THR A 79 1.80 6.66 -10.69
CA THR A 79 2.31 5.26 -10.65
C THR A 79 2.12 4.60 -9.29
N VAL A 80 2.18 5.38 -8.19
CA VAL A 80 1.92 4.88 -6.83
C VAL A 80 0.45 4.45 -6.68
N ALA A 81 -0.49 5.18 -7.28
CA ALA A 81 -1.90 4.79 -7.27
C ALA A 81 -2.13 3.44 -7.96
N VAL A 82 -1.47 3.17 -9.10
CA VAL A 82 -1.49 1.85 -9.76
C VAL A 82 -0.90 0.78 -8.83
N GLU A 83 0.20 1.08 -8.15
CA GLU A 83 0.82 0.19 -7.17
C GLU A 83 -0.17 -0.17 -6.06
N ARG A 84 -0.88 0.80 -5.49
CA ARG A 84 -1.89 0.56 -4.44
C ARG A 84 -3.05 -0.31 -4.93
N ALA A 85 -3.56 -0.05 -6.12
CA ALA A 85 -4.63 -0.86 -6.70
C ALA A 85 -4.21 -2.34 -6.87
N THR A 86 -2.99 -2.59 -7.35
CA THR A 86 -2.47 -3.95 -7.51
C THR A 86 -2.13 -4.62 -6.18
N ASP A 87 -1.74 -3.86 -5.14
CA ASP A 87 -1.55 -4.38 -3.78
C ASP A 87 -2.87 -4.90 -3.21
N VAL A 88 -3.96 -4.14 -3.34
CA VAL A 88 -5.29 -4.59 -2.91
C VAL A 88 -5.68 -5.89 -3.61
N LEU A 89 -5.48 -6.00 -4.92
CA LEU A 89 -5.77 -7.25 -5.66
C LEU A 89 -4.93 -8.44 -5.16
N ALA A 90 -3.65 -8.22 -4.85
CA ALA A 90 -2.79 -9.28 -4.33
C ALA A 90 -3.21 -9.73 -2.93
N LEU A 91 -3.64 -8.80 -2.06
CA LEU A 91 -4.17 -9.13 -0.74
C LEU A 91 -5.51 -9.89 -0.84
N LEU A 92 -6.40 -9.49 -1.74
CA LEU A 92 -7.64 -10.23 -2.02
C LEU A 92 -7.36 -11.62 -2.58
N PHE A 93 -6.34 -11.76 -3.45
CA PHE A 93 -5.88 -13.06 -3.92
C PHE A 93 -5.39 -13.95 -2.75
N PHE A 94 -4.62 -13.42 -1.81
CA PHE A 94 -4.17 -14.18 -0.64
C PHE A 94 -5.33 -14.58 0.27
N LEU A 95 -6.30 -13.69 0.45
CA LEU A 95 -7.51 -14.01 1.21
C LEU A 95 -8.32 -15.13 0.53
N ALA A 96 -8.48 -15.07 -0.79
CA ALA A 96 -9.14 -16.12 -1.57
C ALA A 96 -8.35 -17.45 -1.51
N ALA A 97 -7.02 -17.39 -1.61
CA ALA A 97 -6.17 -18.57 -1.47
C ALA A 97 -6.31 -19.22 -0.10
N ALA A 98 -6.36 -18.44 0.99
CA ALA A 98 -6.62 -18.95 2.34
C ALA A 98 -8.00 -19.63 2.44
N GLY A 99 -9.04 -19.03 1.84
CA GLY A 99 -10.38 -19.64 1.78
C GLY A 99 -10.40 -20.96 0.99
N LEU A 100 -9.69 -21.02 -0.14
CA LEU A 100 -9.60 -22.25 -0.96
C LEU A 100 -8.78 -23.38 -0.30
N MET A 101 -7.94 -23.07 0.68
CA MET A 101 -7.26 -24.07 1.49
C MET A 101 -8.24 -24.92 2.35
N GLY A 102 -9.54 -24.52 2.40
CA GLY A 102 -10.61 -25.33 2.98
C GLY A 102 -10.40 -25.60 4.47
N THR A 103 -9.88 -24.62 5.20
CA THR A 103 -9.60 -24.81 6.62
C THR A 103 -10.88 -24.61 7.44
N VAL A 104 -11.19 -25.56 8.31
CA VAL A 104 -12.35 -25.54 9.20
C VAL A 104 -12.42 -24.25 10.03
N GLY A 105 -11.26 -23.69 10.41
CA GLY A 105 -11.16 -22.43 11.15
C GLY A 105 -11.65 -21.23 10.35
N VAL A 106 -11.28 -21.13 9.06
CA VAL A 106 -11.74 -20.04 8.18
C VAL A 106 -13.24 -20.16 7.91
N GLU A 107 -13.74 -21.37 7.67
CA GLU A 107 -15.17 -21.62 7.44
C GLU A 107 -16.00 -21.26 8.68
N ARG A 108 -15.55 -21.63 9.88
CA ARG A 108 -16.21 -21.26 11.15
C ARG A 108 -16.19 -19.75 11.37
N ALA A 109 -15.03 -19.10 11.21
CA ALA A 109 -14.90 -17.66 11.40
C ALA A 109 -15.82 -16.88 10.44
N VAL A 110 -15.91 -17.28 9.18
CA VAL A 110 -16.84 -16.69 8.21
C VAL A 110 -18.29 -16.99 8.57
N GLY A 111 -18.60 -18.21 9.04
CA GLY A 111 -19.91 -18.62 9.49
C GLY A 111 -20.40 -17.79 10.68
N ASP A 112 -19.58 -17.70 11.71
CA ASP A 112 -19.89 -16.96 12.95
C ASP A 112 -20.12 -15.46 12.68
N ILE A 113 -19.20 -14.81 11.95
CA ILE A 113 -19.34 -13.38 11.60
C ILE A 113 -20.54 -13.17 10.69
N SER A 114 -20.80 -14.08 9.75
CA SER A 114 -21.90 -13.94 8.80
C SER A 114 -23.28 -14.17 9.40
N SER A 115 -23.37 -14.91 10.52
CA SER A 115 -24.64 -15.13 11.22
C SER A 115 -25.24 -13.84 11.75
N ASP A 116 -24.41 -12.88 12.13
CA ASP A 116 -24.81 -11.59 12.68
C ASP A 116 -25.06 -10.52 11.59
N VAL A 117 -24.73 -10.83 10.32
CA VAL A 117 -24.90 -9.91 9.19
C VAL A 117 -26.21 -10.20 8.45
N PRO A 118 -27.14 -9.24 8.32
CA PRO A 118 -28.31 -9.40 7.47
C PRO A 118 -27.89 -9.75 6.02
N GLY A 119 -28.32 -10.91 5.53
CA GLY A 119 -27.91 -11.43 4.22
C GLY A 119 -26.72 -12.40 4.25
N GLY A 120 -26.16 -12.70 5.45
CA GLY A 120 -25.16 -13.74 5.65
C GLY A 120 -23.82 -13.48 4.97
N ALA A 121 -23.07 -14.56 4.71
CA ALA A 121 -21.73 -14.51 4.11
C ALA A 121 -21.65 -13.76 2.77
N PRO A 122 -22.63 -13.84 1.83
CA PRO A 122 -22.58 -13.04 0.59
C PRO A 122 -22.63 -11.54 0.85
N MET A 123 -23.42 -11.09 1.82
CA MET A 123 -23.52 -9.67 2.17
C MET A 123 -22.24 -9.19 2.85
N LEU A 124 -21.69 -9.99 3.76
CA LEU A 124 -20.38 -9.71 4.39
C LEU A 124 -19.28 -9.57 3.34
N ALA A 125 -19.20 -10.51 2.39
CA ALA A 125 -18.25 -10.47 1.31
C ALA A 125 -18.45 -9.23 0.41
N ALA A 126 -19.68 -8.89 0.07
CA ALA A 126 -20.00 -7.72 -0.73
C ALA A 126 -19.56 -6.43 -0.03
N VAL A 127 -19.92 -6.23 1.23
CA VAL A 127 -19.55 -5.04 2.02
C VAL A 127 -18.03 -4.93 2.15
N ALA A 128 -17.33 -6.05 2.35
CA ALA A 128 -15.88 -6.06 2.46
C ALA A 128 -15.16 -5.80 1.13
N LEU A 129 -15.65 -6.34 0.01
CA LEU A 129 -14.96 -6.33 -1.28
C LEU A 129 -15.37 -5.17 -2.19
N LEU A 130 -16.64 -4.74 -2.16
CA LEU A 130 -17.15 -3.73 -3.09
C LEU A 130 -16.38 -2.40 -3.06
N PRO A 131 -15.98 -1.83 -1.90
CA PRO A 131 -15.19 -0.61 -1.87
C PRO A 131 -13.86 -0.74 -2.61
N PHE A 132 -13.17 -1.88 -2.44
CA PHE A 132 -11.88 -2.14 -3.10
C PHE A 132 -12.06 -2.37 -4.59
N LEU A 133 -13.08 -3.12 -5.00
CA LEU A 133 -13.42 -3.34 -6.40
C LEU A 133 -13.84 -2.04 -7.09
N ALA A 134 -14.57 -1.17 -6.38
CA ALA A 134 -14.93 0.16 -6.89
C ALA A 134 -13.69 1.02 -7.14
N VAL A 135 -12.79 1.13 -6.16
CA VAL A 135 -11.54 1.89 -6.32
C VAL A 135 -10.69 1.30 -7.46
N PHE A 136 -10.55 -0.04 -7.50
CA PHE A 136 -9.83 -0.70 -8.58
C PHE A 136 -10.45 -0.42 -9.96
N SER A 137 -11.80 -0.51 -10.07
CA SER A 137 -12.51 -0.23 -11.32
C SER A 137 -12.31 1.21 -11.76
N VAL A 138 -12.34 2.18 -10.82
CA VAL A 138 -12.07 3.60 -11.12
C VAL A 138 -10.64 3.76 -11.65
N VAL A 139 -9.64 3.18 -10.98
CA VAL A 139 -8.25 3.23 -11.44
C VAL A 139 -8.11 2.58 -12.82
N LEU A 140 -8.74 1.44 -13.04
CA LEU A 140 -8.73 0.73 -14.32
C LEU A 140 -9.38 1.57 -15.43
N VAL A 141 -10.56 2.14 -15.18
CA VAL A 141 -11.25 3.00 -16.15
C VAL A 141 -10.41 4.23 -16.49
N ILE A 142 -9.84 4.89 -15.47
CA ILE A 142 -8.98 6.07 -15.69
C ILE A 142 -7.71 5.69 -16.46
N SER A 143 -7.07 4.55 -16.15
CA SER A 143 -5.84 4.11 -16.82
C SER A 143 -6.06 3.65 -18.26
N THR A 144 -7.25 3.14 -18.59
CA THR A 144 -7.60 2.66 -19.93
C THR A 144 -8.35 3.68 -20.77
N ALA A 145 -8.99 4.68 -20.15
CA ALA A 145 -9.67 5.75 -20.86
C ALA A 145 -8.69 6.68 -21.56
N SER A 146 -9.11 7.26 -22.66
CA SER A 146 -8.32 8.30 -23.34
C SER A 146 -8.08 9.49 -22.37
N ARG A 147 -6.82 9.91 -22.27
CA ARG A 147 -6.39 11.07 -21.46
C ARG A 147 -7.25 12.31 -21.72
N THR A 148 -7.58 12.56 -22.98
CA THR A 148 -8.44 13.68 -23.39
C THR A 148 -9.88 13.54 -22.87
N THR A 149 -10.40 12.32 -22.83
CA THR A 149 -11.75 12.03 -22.31
C THR A 149 -11.82 12.31 -20.81
N VAL A 150 -10.85 11.80 -20.03
CA VAL A 150 -10.81 12.02 -18.58
C VAL A 150 -10.65 13.50 -18.25
N LEU A 151 -9.72 14.19 -18.92
CA LEU A 151 -9.55 15.63 -18.75
C LEU A 151 -10.80 16.40 -19.13
N GLY A 152 -11.51 16.00 -20.20
CA GLY A 152 -12.79 16.62 -20.59
C GLY A 152 -13.90 16.42 -19.55
N TRP A 153 -13.95 15.28 -18.85
CA TRP A 153 -14.87 15.06 -17.74
C TRP A 153 -14.52 15.93 -16.53
N LEU A 154 -13.24 15.98 -16.15
CA LEU A 154 -12.77 16.83 -15.06
C LEU A 154 -13.04 18.31 -15.36
N ASP A 155 -12.77 18.75 -16.58
CA ASP A 155 -13.00 20.12 -17.03
C ASP A 155 -14.47 20.52 -16.89
N ARG A 156 -15.40 19.64 -17.29
CA ARG A 156 -16.82 19.85 -17.13
C ARG A 156 -17.27 19.85 -15.67
N SER A 157 -16.70 18.99 -14.83
CA SER A 157 -17.05 18.92 -13.41
C SER A 157 -16.58 20.16 -12.63
N MET A 158 -15.53 20.82 -13.12
CA MET A 158 -14.91 21.99 -12.50
C MET A 158 -15.46 23.32 -13.06
N PHE A 159 -16.59 23.32 -13.76
CA PHE A 159 -17.16 24.54 -14.41
C PHE A 159 -17.43 25.70 -13.45
N MET A 160 -17.68 25.40 -12.15
CA MET A 160 -17.92 26.41 -11.13
C MET A 160 -16.64 27.06 -10.56
N LEU A 161 -15.48 26.51 -10.87
CA LEU A 161 -14.20 27.03 -10.40
C LEU A 161 -13.71 28.19 -11.29
N GLY A 162 -13.08 29.19 -10.68
CA GLY A 162 -12.41 30.26 -11.42
C GLY A 162 -11.34 29.70 -12.37
N ARG A 163 -11.20 30.33 -13.57
CA ARG A 163 -10.33 29.83 -14.64
C ARG A 163 -8.91 29.47 -14.16
N GLY A 164 -8.27 30.34 -13.39
CA GLY A 164 -6.90 30.09 -12.93
C GLY A 164 -6.74 28.85 -12.04
N LEU A 165 -7.72 28.56 -11.15
CA LEU A 165 -7.72 27.35 -10.32
C LEU A 165 -8.03 26.11 -11.15
N ARG A 166 -9.00 26.21 -12.06
CA ARG A 166 -9.39 25.14 -12.99
C ARG A 166 -8.21 24.70 -13.85
N ASP A 167 -7.51 25.63 -14.51
CA ASP A 167 -6.37 25.32 -15.38
C ASP A 167 -5.22 24.65 -14.60
N ARG A 168 -4.98 25.10 -13.37
CA ARG A 168 -3.98 24.48 -12.47
C ARG A 168 -4.35 23.05 -12.07
N LEU A 169 -5.59 22.82 -11.68
CA LEU A 169 -6.08 21.47 -11.31
C LEU A 169 -6.06 20.54 -12.51
N LEU A 170 -6.43 21.02 -13.69
CA LEU A 170 -6.32 20.24 -14.93
C LEU A 170 -4.86 19.92 -15.28
N GLY A 171 -3.94 20.85 -15.08
CA GLY A 171 -2.50 20.59 -15.27
C GLY A 171 -1.93 19.57 -14.30
N ILE A 172 -2.38 19.53 -13.05
CA ILE A 172 -2.00 18.50 -12.08
C ILE A 172 -2.62 17.14 -12.47
N ALA A 173 -3.92 17.14 -12.80
CA ALA A 173 -4.63 15.95 -13.24
C ALA A 173 -4.00 15.34 -14.50
N ASP A 174 -3.60 16.15 -15.45
CA ASP A 174 -2.94 15.74 -16.68
C ASP A 174 -1.63 14.98 -16.40
N ARG A 175 -0.80 15.51 -15.48
CA ARG A 175 0.44 14.83 -15.05
C ARG A 175 0.17 13.58 -14.23
N LEU A 176 -0.87 13.55 -13.39
CA LEU A 176 -1.29 12.35 -12.67
C LEU A 176 -1.71 11.24 -13.64
N LEU A 177 -2.49 11.61 -14.66
CA LEU A 177 -2.93 10.68 -15.71
C LEU A 177 -1.75 10.11 -16.49
N GLU A 178 -0.69 10.90 -16.72
CA GLU A 178 0.54 10.38 -17.31
C GLU A 178 1.11 9.21 -16.51
N GLY A 179 1.12 9.31 -15.18
CA GLY A 179 1.54 8.21 -14.30
C GLY A 179 0.58 7.02 -14.25
N LEU A 180 -0.72 7.26 -14.35
CA LEU A 180 -1.73 6.19 -14.37
C LEU A 180 -1.71 5.41 -15.70
N THR A 181 -1.47 6.09 -16.82
CA THR A 181 -1.43 5.47 -18.16
C THR A 181 -0.15 4.69 -18.45
N VAL A 182 0.78 4.61 -17.50
CA VAL A 182 1.97 3.74 -17.58
C VAL A 182 1.60 2.27 -17.78
N VAL A 183 0.45 1.85 -17.25
CA VAL A 183 -0.15 0.53 -17.50
C VAL A 183 -1.14 0.68 -18.65
N SER A 184 -0.64 0.55 -19.87
CA SER A 184 -1.43 0.75 -21.11
C SER A 184 -2.08 -0.54 -21.64
N SER A 185 -1.75 -1.70 -21.06
CA SER A 185 -2.26 -2.99 -21.49
C SER A 185 -2.59 -3.92 -20.33
N THR A 186 -3.49 -4.88 -20.57
CA THR A 186 -3.78 -5.95 -19.61
C THR A 186 -2.53 -6.79 -19.30
N ALA A 187 -1.61 -6.94 -20.26
CA ALA A 187 -0.35 -7.64 -20.07
C ALA A 187 0.57 -6.89 -19.08
N ASP A 188 0.60 -5.56 -19.11
CA ASP A 188 1.39 -4.77 -18.16
C ASP A 188 0.76 -4.82 -16.77
N LEU A 189 -0.57 -4.76 -16.67
CA LEU A 189 -1.29 -4.96 -15.42
C LEU A 189 -0.99 -6.34 -14.82
N ALA A 190 -1.03 -7.39 -15.64
CA ALA A 190 -0.68 -8.75 -15.21
C ALA A 190 0.78 -8.85 -14.71
N LYS A 191 1.73 -8.17 -15.36
CA LYS A 191 3.13 -8.12 -14.89
C LYS A 191 3.25 -7.40 -13.56
N VAL A 192 2.58 -6.24 -13.38
CA VAL A 192 2.60 -5.51 -12.11
C VAL A 192 1.98 -6.35 -10.99
N PHE A 193 0.86 -7.03 -11.28
CA PHE A 193 0.25 -7.97 -10.34
C PHE A 193 1.19 -9.14 -10.01
N ALA A 194 1.84 -9.74 -11.01
CA ALA A 194 2.82 -10.81 -10.81
C ALA A 194 3.99 -10.36 -9.93
N TRP A 195 4.46 -9.12 -10.05
CA TRP A 195 5.44 -8.52 -9.14
C TRP A 195 4.89 -8.28 -7.73
N SER A 196 3.58 -8.08 -7.56
CA SER A 196 2.96 -7.90 -6.26
C SER A 196 2.92 -9.20 -5.44
N LEU A 197 2.84 -10.36 -6.09
CA LEU A 197 2.82 -11.65 -5.40
C LEU A 197 4.07 -11.91 -4.55
N PRO A 198 5.33 -11.82 -5.06
CA PRO A 198 6.50 -12.01 -4.23
C PRO A 198 6.67 -10.91 -3.16
N VAL A 199 6.17 -9.69 -3.39
CA VAL A 199 6.12 -8.65 -2.35
C VAL A 199 5.34 -9.15 -1.15
N TRP A 200 4.07 -9.53 -1.36
CA TRP A 200 3.17 -9.95 -0.29
C TRP A 200 3.52 -11.32 0.28
N ALA A 201 4.07 -12.24 -0.55
CA ALA A 201 4.59 -13.52 -0.07
C ALA A 201 5.78 -13.35 0.88
N SER A 202 6.69 -12.42 0.58
CA SER A 202 7.82 -12.12 1.47
C SER A 202 7.35 -11.48 2.77
N GLU A 203 6.34 -10.60 2.71
CA GLU A 203 5.77 -9.98 3.91
C GLU A 203 4.99 -11.01 4.75
N ALA A 204 4.22 -11.90 4.12
CA ALA A 204 3.57 -13.01 4.81
C ALA A 204 4.59 -13.98 5.44
N ALA A 205 5.73 -14.23 4.80
CA ALA A 205 6.82 -15.03 5.36
C ALA A 205 7.44 -14.37 6.60
N MET A 206 7.56 -13.04 6.62
CA MET A 206 7.96 -12.28 7.81
C MET A 206 6.94 -12.51 8.94
N TYR A 207 5.64 -12.36 8.68
CA TYR A 207 4.57 -12.58 9.66
C TYR A 207 4.56 -14.02 10.18
N TYR A 208 4.75 -14.98 9.28
CA TYR A 208 4.87 -16.39 9.62
C TYR A 208 6.01 -16.67 10.61
N LEU A 209 7.19 -16.11 10.40
CA LEU A 209 8.33 -16.28 11.29
C LEU A 209 8.08 -15.67 12.69
N ILE A 210 7.44 -14.50 12.74
CA ILE A 210 7.05 -13.88 14.01
C ILE A 210 6.01 -14.76 14.71
N ALA A 211 5.04 -15.33 13.98
CA ALA A 211 4.02 -16.23 14.52
C ALA A 211 4.64 -17.51 15.12
N ILE A 212 5.67 -18.08 14.51
CA ILE A 212 6.46 -19.16 15.10
C ILE A 212 7.14 -18.70 16.40
N GLY A 213 7.70 -17.48 16.41
CA GLY A 213 8.31 -16.91 17.62
C GLY A 213 7.32 -16.74 18.78
N PHE A 214 6.03 -16.56 18.49
CA PHE A 214 4.92 -16.50 19.45
C PHE A 214 4.33 -17.86 19.80
N ASP A 215 4.85 -18.96 19.20
CA ASP A 215 4.33 -20.32 19.37
C ASP A 215 2.85 -20.48 18.97
N LEU A 216 2.44 -19.78 17.88
CA LEU A 216 1.06 -19.87 17.40
C LEU A 216 0.78 -21.17 16.63
N ARG A 217 1.81 -21.87 16.14
CA ARG A 217 1.64 -23.07 15.31
C ARG A 217 0.82 -24.18 15.99
N PRO A 218 0.99 -24.50 17.30
CA PRO A 218 0.22 -25.54 17.97
C PRO A 218 -1.27 -25.27 18.13
N ILE A 219 -1.73 -24.02 17.90
CA ILE A 219 -3.15 -23.65 17.98
C ILE A 219 -3.93 -24.22 16.79
N PHE A 220 -3.25 -24.50 15.67
CA PHE A 220 -3.84 -24.94 14.41
C PHE A 220 -3.60 -26.45 14.19
N ASP A 221 -4.62 -27.17 13.70
CA ASP A 221 -4.59 -28.61 13.53
C ASP A 221 -3.59 -29.08 12.45
N SER A 222 -3.34 -28.21 11.45
CA SER A 222 -2.44 -28.53 10.34
C SER A 222 -1.52 -27.36 9.97
N GLN A 223 -0.43 -27.67 9.26
CA GLN A 223 0.45 -26.66 8.68
C GLN A 223 -0.28 -25.77 7.64
N VAL A 224 -1.23 -26.34 6.91
CA VAL A 224 -2.02 -25.64 5.91
C VAL A 224 -2.92 -24.60 6.58
N GLU A 225 -3.56 -24.97 7.68
CA GLU A 225 -4.41 -24.08 8.47
C GLU A 225 -3.62 -22.93 9.08
N PHE A 226 -2.43 -23.20 9.62
CA PHE A 226 -1.54 -22.16 10.12
C PHE A 226 -1.12 -21.19 9.03
N ILE A 227 -0.75 -21.66 7.83
CA ILE A 227 -0.42 -20.81 6.70
C ILE A 227 -1.64 -19.97 6.27
N ALA A 228 -2.82 -20.59 6.19
CA ALA A 228 -4.06 -19.88 5.87
C ALA A 228 -4.35 -18.75 6.86
N ALA A 229 -4.17 -18.99 8.17
CA ALA A 229 -4.34 -17.98 9.21
C ALA A 229 -3.38 -16.80 9.03
N ILE A 230 -2.12 -17.05 8.66
CA ILE A 230 -1.16 -15.99 8.35
C ILE A 230 -1.54 -15.21 7.09
N LEU A 231 -2.09 -15.86 6.06
CA LEU A 231 -2.57 -15.17 4.86
C LEU A 231 -3.81 -14.30 5.17
N VAL A 232 -4.73 -14.79 6.03
CA VAL A 232 -5.88 -14.01 6.51
C VAL A 232 -5.41 -12.79 7.31
N PHE A 233 -4.49 -12.98 8.27
CA PHE A 233 -3.88 -11.87 9.01
C PHE A 233 -3.23 -10.85 8.05
N THR A 234 -2.44 -11.34 7.08
CA THR A 234 -1.77 -10.48 6.08
C THR A 234 -2.78 -9.62 5.33
N ALA A 235 -3.86 -10.22 4.85
CA ALA A 235 -4.89 -9.50 4.12
C ALA A 235 -5.65 -8.52 5.05
N ALA A 236 -6.15 -8.98 6.19
CA ALA A 236 -6.97 -8.17 7.10
C ALA A 236 -6.22 -6.94 7.62
N ALA A 237 -5.01 -7.12 8.15
CA ALA A 237 -4.21 -6.04 8.71
C ALA A 237 -3.81 -5.00 7.64
N ASN A 238 -3.38 -5.45 6.46
CA ASN A 238 -2.89 -4.55 5.42
C ASN A 238 -4.03 -3.86 4.64
N LEU A 239 -5.17 -4.53 4.42
CA LEU A 239 -6.36 -3.88 3.85
C LEU A 239 -6.91 -2.80 4.80
N ALA A 240 -6.97 -3.09 6.10
CA ALA A 240 -7.35 -2.10 7.10
C ALA A 240 -6.37 -0.91 7.15
N GLY A 241 -5.09 -1.16 6.93
CA GLY A 241 -4.07 -0.12 6.80
C GLY A 241 -4.30 0.85 5.64
N VAL A 242 -5.18 0.56 4.66
CA VAL A 242 -5.57 1.52 3.59
C VAL A 242 -6.47 2.62 4.13
N LEU A 243 -7.18 2.38 5.23
CA LEU A 243 -8.05 3.39 5.84
C LEU A 243 -7.24 4.60 6.31
N PRO A 244 -7.77 5.84 6.17
CA PRO A 244 -7.17 7.02 6.75
C PRO A 244 -6.99 6.82 8.26
N SER A 245 -5.77 6.92 8.74
CA SER A 245 -5.43 6.60 10.13
C SER A 245 -4.30 7.50 10.65
N THR A 246 -3.84 7.22 11.85
CA THR A 246 -2.67 7.84 12.47
C THR A 246 -1.39 7.58 11.68
N ALA A 247 -0.30 8.25 12.03
CA ALA A 247 1.02 7.97 11.48
C ALA A 247 1.36 6.48 11.63
N GLY A 248 1.86 5.87 10.57
CA GLY A 248 2.22 4.45 10.55
C GLY A 248 1.05 3.46 10.60
N SER A 249 -0.21 3.90 10.45
CA SER A 249 -1.42 3.05 10.49
C SER A 249 -1.71 2.39 11.85
N TRP A 250 -1.19 2.95 12.96
CA TRP A 250 -1.49 2.48 14.30
C TRP A 250 -3.01 2.48 14.57
N GLY A 251 -3.49 1.41 15.13
CA GLY A 251 -4.89 1.14 15.44
C GLY A 251 -5.56 0.24 14.40
N PRO A 252 -5.89 0.70 13.18
CA PRO A 252 -6.57 -0.14 12.20
C PRO A 252 -5.80 -1.42 11.83
N PHE A 253 -4.50 -1.33 11.56
CA PHE A 253 -3.68 -2.50 11.28
C PHE A 253 -3.72 -3.51 12.44
N ASP A 254 -3.49 -3.03 13.66
CA ASP A 254 -3.41 -3.84 14.87
C ASP A 254 -4.75 -4.47 15.20
N PHE A 255 -5.82 -3.68 15.16
CA PHE A 255 -7.17 -4.12 15.51
C PHE A 255 -7.68 -5.19 14.54
N PHE A 256 -7.65 -4.93 13.22
CA PHE A 256 -8.18 -5.87 12.25
C PHE A 256 -7.29 -7.11 12.11
N GLY A 257 -5.97 -6.97 12.26
CA GLY A 257 -5.05 -8.10 12.29
C GLY A 257 -5.30 -9.00 13.49
N ALA A 258 -5.40 -8.43 14.70
CA ALA A 258 -5.71 -9.20 15.91
C ALA A 258 -7.10 -9.84 15.84
N ALA A 259 -8.13 -9.09 15.40
CA ALA A 259 -9.49 -9.59 15.27
C ALA A 259 -9.57 -10.80 14.32
N ALA A 260 -8.83 -10.77 13.21
CA ALA A 260 -8.76 -11.88 12.26
C ALA A 260 -8.18 -13.14 12.92
N LEU A 261 -7.13 -13.03 13.75
CA LEU A 261 -6.56 -14.17 14.47
C LEU A 261 -7.48 -14.67 15.58
N VAL A 262 -8.15 -13.77 16.29
CA VAL A 262 -9.15 -14.17 17.33
C VAL A 262 -10.29 -14.97 16.71
N ALA A 263 -10.80 -14.55 15.56
CA ALA A 263 -11.82 -15.29 14.81
C ALA A 263 -11.33 -16.69 14.38
N LEU A 264 -10.02 -16.90 14.24
CA LEU A 264 -9.39 -18.19 13.92
C LEU A 264 -8.96 -18.98 15.17
N GLY A 265 -9.37 -18.57 16.37
CA GLY A 265 -9.17 -19.31 17.61
C GLY A 265 -7.92 -18.92 18.40
N VAL A 266 -7.18 -17.90 18.02
CA VAL A 266 -6.06 -17.37 18.80
C VAL A 266 -6.59 -16.54 19.98
N GLY A 267 -6.05 -16.77 21.17
CA GLY A 267 -6.44 -16.00 22.35
C GLY A 267 -6.20 -14.48 22.16
N GLN A 268 -7.15 -13.65 22.62
CA GLN A 268 -7.18 -12.21 22.36
C GLN A 268 -5.88 -11.48 22.74
N GLU A 269 -5.33 -11.80 23.93
CA GLU A 269 -4.09 -11.17 24.39
C GLU A 269 -2.89 -11.51 23.50
N VAL A 270 -2.81 -12.77 23.09
CA VAL A 270 -1.73 -13.27 22.22
C VAL A 270 -1.86 -12.68 20.81
N ALA A 271 -3.07 -12.62 20.26
CA ALA A 271 -3.34 -12.00 18.96
C ALA A 271 -2.97 -10.52 18.95
N ALA A 272 -3.32 -9.78 20.01
CA ALA A 272 -2.97 -8.36 20.14
C ALA A 272 -1.45 -8.16 20.28
N ALA A 273 -0.79 -8.95 21.14
CA ALA A 273 0.66 -8.88 21.34
C ALA A 273 1.43 -9.23 20.04
N TYR A 274 0.95 -10.23 19.30
CA TYR A 274 1.49 -10.60 18.00
C TYR A 274 1.33 -9.46 16.97
N ALA A 275 0.13 -8.92 16.81
CA ALA A 275 -0.16 -7.83 15.88
C ALA A 275 0.73 -6.61 16.17
N LEU A 276 0.83 -6.19 17.43
CA LEU A 276 1.71 -5.11 17.86
C LEU A 276 3.19 -5.39 17.58
N THR A 277 3.66 -6.63 17.80
CA THR A 277 5.05 -7.01 17.51
C THR A 277 5.33 -6.93 16.00
N VAL A 278 4.42 -7.46 15.18
CA VAL A 278 4.51 -7.34 13.71
C VAL A 278 4.58 -5.86 13.31
N HIS A 279 3.72 -5.03 13.89
CA HIS A 279 3.68 -3.60 13.58
C HIS A 279 5.00 -2.89 13.95
N VAL A 280 5.57 -3.17 15.12
CA VAL A 280 6.87 -2.62 15.52
C VAL A 280 7.98 -3.02 14.53
N VAL A 281 7.97 -4.28 14.08
CA VAL A 281 8.93 -4.78 13.08
C VAL A 281 8.72 -4.10 11.70
N LEU A 282 7.49 -3.79 11.33
CA LEU A 282 7.18 -3.00 10.12
C LEU A 282 7.57 -1.52 10.25
N TRP A 283 7.53 -0.98 11.47
CA TRP A 283 7.66 0.46 11.72
C TRP A 283 9.10 0.90 12.00
N VAL A 284 9.79 0.23 12.94
CA VAL A 284 11.12 0.66 13.43
C VAL A 284 12.21 0.52 12.38
N PRO A 285 12.44 -0.64 11.75
CA PRO A 285 13.56 -0.82 10.85
C PRO A 285 13.53 0.10 9.62
N PRO A 286 12.41 0.24 8.87
CA PRO A 286 12.39 1.13 7.72
C PRO A 286 12.49 2.62 8.14
N THR A 287 12.02 2.97 9.32
CA THR A 287 12.15 4.34 9.84
C THR A 287 13.61 4.68 10.09
N VAL A 288 14.34 3.79 10.77
CA VAL A 288 15.78 3.97 11.05
C VAL A 288 16.60 3.97 9.76
N VAL A 289 16.40 2.96 8.89
CA VAL A 289 17.14 2.85 7.63
C VAL A 289 16.80 4.03 6.70
N GLY A 290 15.55 4.45 6.65
CA GLY A 290 15.10 5.61 5.86
C GLY A 290 15.75 6.92 6.33
N ALA A 291 15.83 7.12 7.65
CA ALA A 291 16.51 8.28 8.23
C ALA A 291 18.00 8.31 7.88
N VAL A 292 18.69 7.17 8.00
CA VAL A 292 20.11 7.05 7.63
C VAL A 292 20.30 7.36 6.13
N LEU A 293 19.51 6.74 5.26
CA LEU A 293 19.59 6.97 3.82
C LEU A 293 19.33 8.43 3.44
N LEU A 294 18.37 9.08 4.10
CA LEU A 294 18.04 10.47 3.83
C LEU A 294 19.16 11.42 4.23
N VAL A 295 19.78 11.17 5.40
CA VAL A 295 20.96 11.95 5.86
C VAL A 295 22.16 11.73 4.95
N MET A 296 22.41 10.49 4.52
CA MET A 296 23.49 10.19 3.57
C MET A 296 23.33 10.89 2.22
N ASP A 297 22.09 11.14 1.80
CA ASP A 297 21.79 11.90 0.59
C ASP A 297 21.82 13.44 0.80
N GLY A 298 22.20 13.92 1.99
CA GLY A 298 22.27 15.34 2.32
C GLY A 298 20.91 16.04 2.41
N ASN A 299 19.84 15.29 2.58
CA ASN A 299 18.46 15.79 2.68
C ASN A 299 17.92 15.67 4.12
N SER A 300 16.87 16.41 4.42
CA SER A 300 16.10 16.27 5.66
C SER A 300 14.62 16.00 5.36
N LEU A 301 13.92 15.34 6.27
CA LEU A 301 12.49 15.10 6.12
C LEU A 301 11.70 16.41 6.04
N SER A 302 12.11 17.42 6.83
CA SER A 302 11.48 18.73 6.81
C SER A 302 11.65 19.45 5.47
N SER A 303 12.82 19.34 4.82
CA SER A 303 13.03 19.91 3.49
C SER A 303 12.18 19.23 2.41
N LEU A 304 12.06 17.90 2.49
CA LEU A 304 11.20 17.15 1.58
C LEU A 304 9.72 17.46 1.78
N MET A 305 9.26 17.61 3.02
CA MET A 305 7.87 17.98 3.33
C MET A 305 7.56 19.39 2.83
N LYS A 306 8.45 20.35 3.08
CA LYS A 306 8.29 21.73 2.63
C LYS A 306 8.22 21.79 1.10
N GLY A 307 9.14 21.15 0.40
CA GLY A 307 9.15 21.12 -1.05
C GLY A 307 7.95 20.34 -1.65
N ALA A 308 7.50 19.27 -1.02
CA ALA A 308 6.29 18.56 -1.43
C ALA A 308 5.03 19.44 -1.30
N ASN A 309 4.93 20.21 -0.22
CA ASN A 309 3.83 21.17 -0.03
C ASN A 309 3.91 22.34 -1.02
N GLU A 310 5.10 22.87 -1.28
CA GLU A 310 5.31 23.94 -2.25
C GLU A 310 5.01 23.49 -3.68
N SER A 311 5.32 22.26 -4.03
CA SER A 311 4.98 21.67 -5.34
C SER A 311 3.46 21.49 -5.55
N GLN A 312 2.69 21.48 -4.46
CA GLN A 312 1.22 21.45 -4.46
C GLN A 312 0.62 22.87 -4.36
N GLN A 313 1.38 23.86 -3.87
CA GLN A 313 0.91 25.24 -3.82
C GLN A 313 1.02 25.89 -5.20
N PRO A 314 0.03 26.67 -5.61
CA PRO A 314 0.10 27.47 -6.83
C PRO A 314 1.24 28.49 -6.67
N ILE A 315 2.03 28.67 -7.73
CA ILE A 315 2.99 29.79 -7.83
C ILE A 315 2.20 31.09 -7.60
N ALA A 316 2.24 31.59 -6.39
CA ALA A 316 1.75 32.91 -6.05
C ALA A 316 2.86 33.92 -6.41
N GLY A 317 2.91 34.35 -7.65
CA GLY A 317 3.91 35.27 -8.10
C GLY A 317 3.67 35.65 -9.56
N ASP A 318 2.96 36.66 -9.77
CA ASP A 318 2.98 37.75 -10.73
C ASP A 318 1.56 38.25 -11.02
N ILE A 319 0.99 38.94 -10.03
CA ILE A 319 -0.03 39.95 -10.29
C ILE A 319 0.51 41.23 -9.65
N SER A 320 1.54 41.81 -10.31
CA SER A 320 1.94 43.22 -10.10
C SER A 320 2.79 43.65 -11.28
N SER A 321 2.15 43.95 -12.37
CA SER A 321 2.56 44.99 -13.35
C SER A 321 1.44 45.22 -14.33
#